data_73c0f58092761d5cb116b7431414070e
#
_entry.id   73c0f58092761d5cb116b7431414070e
#
_cell.length_a   1.000
_cell.length_b   1.000
_cell.length_c   1.000
_cell.angle_alpha   90.00
_cell.angle_beta   90.00
_cell.angle_gamma   90.00
#
_symmetry.space_group_name_H-M   'P 1'
#
loop_
_entity.id
_entity.type
_entity.pdbx_description
1 polymer ?
#
loop_
_entity_poly.entity_id
_entity_poly.type
_entity_poly.pdbx_seq_one_letter_code
_entity_poly.pdbx_strand_id
1 'polypeptide(L)'
;MSSKPRIHILGTGGTIANITGNYISAADFVPIDALLDLAPEEVTSHAELSLTEVTHLNSGALTPEVWFDLQNEIMQRSSSNNPPDGFVITHGSNTSEETAYFLNLVLKTEIPVVVTAAQRNIGKLGTEGFKNLYDA
;
A
#
# COMPACT_ATOMS: atom_id res chain seq x y z
N MET A 1 2.69 -14.33 25.52
CA MET A 1 2.05 -14.27 24.20
C MET A 1 2.83 -13.27 23.38
N SER A 2 3.31 -13.64 22.21
CA SER A 2 3.97 -12.68 21.31
C SER A 2 2.91 -11.64 20.88
N SER A 3 3.21 -10.36 21.03
CA SER A 3 2.38 -9.29 20.45
C SER A 3 2.35 -9.44 18.94
N LYS A 4 1.22 -9.12 18.30
CA LYS A 4 1.15 -9.06 16.83
C LYS A 4 2.15 -8.00 16.32
N PRO A 5 2.76 -8.20 15.14
CA PRO A 5 3.56 -7.16 14.52
C PRO A 5 2.67 -5.96 14.17
N ARG A 6 3.25 -4.76 14.22
CA ARG A 6 2.59 -3.51 13.85
C ARG A 6 2.99 -3.15 12.43
N ILE A 7 2.04 -3.18 11.52
CA ILE A 7 2.28 -2.89 10.12
C ILE A 7 1.57 -1.58 9.74
N HIS A 8 2.32 -0.69 9.09
CA HIS A 8 1.76 0.53 8.55
C HIS A 8 1.57 0.41 7.04
N ILE A 9 0.32 0.56 6.59
CA ILE A 9 -0.04 0.43 5.18
C ILE A 9 -0.25 1.80 4.57
N LEU A 10 0.39 2.03 3.41
CA LEU A 10 0.31 3.26 2.62
C LEU A 10 -0.47 2.97 1.32
N GLY A 11 -1.63 3.61 1.16
CA GLY A 11 -2.47 3.49 -0.02
C GLY A 11 -2.05 4.47 -1.11
N THR A 12 -1.84 3.97 -2.34
CA THR A 12 -1.59 4.84 -3.51
C THR A 12 -2.57 4.65 -4.66
N GLY A 13 -3.59 3.79 -4.48
CA GLY A 13 -4.51 3.41 -5.54
C GLY A 13 -4.03 2.20 -6.32
N GLY A 14 -4.03 2.29 -7.64
CA GLY A 14 -3.67 1.17 -8.51
C GLY A 14 -4.76 0.09 -8.63
N THR A 15 -4.52 -0.92 -9.43
CA THR A 15 -5.50 -2.00 -9.69
C THR A 15 -5.91 -2.74 -8.43
N ILE A 16 -5.02 -2.88 -7.45
CA ILE A 16 -5.32 -3.53 -6.16
C ILE A 16 -6.42 -2.81 -5.37
N ALA A 17 -6.61 -1.51 -5.58
CA ALA A 17 -7.66 -0.70 -4.95
C ALA A 17 -8.78 -0.31 -5.94
N ASN A 18 -8.72 -0.76 -7.20
CA ASN A 18 -9.70 -0.41 -8.22
C ASN A 18 -10.95 -1.26 -8.09
N ILE A 19 -12.12 -0.64 -8.07
CA ILE A 19 -13.42 -1.34 -7.92
C ILE A 19 -14.24 -1.33 -9.20
N THR A 20 -14.12 -0.31 -10.04
CA THR A 20 -14.98 -0.14 -11.23
C THR A 20 -14.44 -0.83 -12.47
N GLY A 21 -13.15 -1.04 -12.56
CA GLY A 21 -12.46 -1.46 -13.79
C GLY A 21 -12.11 -0.32 -14.72
N ASN A 22 -12.47 0.94 -14.38
CA ASN A 22 -12.01 2.15 -15.03
C ASN A 22 -10.79 2.72 -14.29
N TYR A 23 -10.04 3.61 -14.93
CA TYR A 23 -8.82 4.20 -14.39
C TYR A 23 -8.74 5.70 -14.69
N ILE A 24 -9.90 6.37 -14.68
CA ILE A 24 -10.06 7.74 -15.18
C ILE A 24 -10.04 8.74 -14.02
N SER A 25 -10.64 8.38 -12.89
CA SER A 25 -10.82 9.28 -11.76
C SER A 25 -10.49 8.62 -10.42
N ALA A 26 -10.29 9.43 -9.40
CA ALA A 26 -10.09 8.94 -8.03
C ALA A 26 -11.27 8.11 -7.51
N ALA A 27 -12.49 8.34 -8.02
CA ALA A 27 -13.69 7.57 -7.64
C ALA A 27 -13.66 6.11 -8.14
N ASP A 28 -12.76 5.76 -9.05
CA ASP A 28 -12.58 4.39 -9.51
C ASP A 28 -11.81 3.52 -8.50
N PHE A 29 -11.18 4.14 -7.51
CA PHE A 29 -10.37 3.47 -6.49
C PHE A 29 -11.02 3.62 -5.11
N VAL A 30 -10.98 2.56 -4.33
CA VAL A 30 -11.38 2.63 -2.92
C VAL A 30 -10.19 3.09 -2.07
N PRO A 31 -10.43 3.90 -1.02
CA PRO A 31 -9.39 4.24 -0.07
C PRO A 31 -8.91 3.01 0.70
N ILE A 32 -7.72 3.10 1.29
CA ILE A 32 -7.05 1.95 1.92
C ILE A 32 -7.85 1.34 3.08
N ASP A 33 -8.57 2.13 3.84
CA ASP A 33 -9.46 1.65 4.90
C ASP A 33 -10.61 0.80 4.32
N ALA A 34 -11.27 1.30 3.27
CA ALA A 34 -12.34 0.56 2.59
C ALA A 34 -11.81 -0.70 1.88
N LEU A 35 -10.58 -0.67 1.37
CA LEU A 35 -9.92 -1.86 0.81
C LEU A 35 -9.76 -2.95 1.87
N LEU A 36 -9.33 -2.59 3.08
CA LEU A 36 -9.17 -3.54 4.17
C LEU A 36 -10.52 -4.02 4.74
N ASP A 37 -11.55 -3.18 4.74
CA ASP A 37 -12.91 -3.59 5.13
C ASP A 37 -13.50 -4.65 4.19
N LEU A 38 -13.07 -4.65 2.93
CA LEU A 38 -13.46 -5.67 1.94
C LEU A 38 -12.60 -6.93 2.02
N ALA A 39 -11.46 -6.88 2.70
CA ALA A 39 -10.54 -8.01 2.79
C ALA A 39 -11.08 -9.11 3.70
N PRO A 40 -10.83 -10.40 3.39
CA PRO A 40 -11.08 -11.48 4.33
C PRO A 40 -10.36 -11.27 5.66
N GLU A 41 -10.94 -11.73 6.77
CA GLU A 41 -10.38 -11.59 8.12
C GLU A 41 -8.94 -12.14 8.20
N GLU A 42 -8.64 -13.18 7.45
CA GLU A 42 -7.31 -13.77 7.38
C GLU A 42 -6.24 -12.77 6.95
N VAL A 43 -6.60 -11.77 6.13
CA VAL A 43 -5.64 -10.73 5.66
C VAL A 43 -5.31 -9.74 6.78
N THR A 44 -6.29 -9.40 7.61
CA THR A 44 -6.15 -8.31 8.61
C THR A 44 -5.85 -8.79 10.02
N SER A 45 -6.05 -10.09 10.30
CA SER A 45 -5.96 -10.62 11.67
C SER A 45 -4.54 -10.88 12.17
N HIS A 46 -3.54 -10.90 11.31
CA HIS A 46 -2.16 -11.29 11.68
C HIS A 46 -1.31 -10.15 12.24
N ALA A 47 -1.72 -8.91 12.05
CA ALA A 47 -0.98 -7.71 12.46
C ALA A 47 -1.90 -6.68 13.12
N GLU A 48 -1.29 -5.75 13.86
CA GLU A 48 -1.92 -4.48 14.24
C GLU A 48 -1.68 -3.50 13.10
N LEU A 49 -2.76 -3.09 12.42
CA LEU A 49 -2.67 -2.27 11.22
C LEU A 49 -2.89 -0.79 11.53
N SER A 50 -2.07 0.05 10.94
CA SER A 50 -2.28 1.49 10.85
C SER A 50 -2.15 1.93 9.39
N LEU A 51 -2.87 2.96 8.99
CA LEU A 51 -3.12 3.31 7.59
C LEU A 51 -2.81 4.77 7.32
N THR A 52 -2.28 5.05 6.13
CA THR A 52 -2.24 6.39 5.53
C THR A 52 -2.63 6.29 4.06
N GLU A 53 -3.61 7.05 3.65
CA GLU A 53 -3.92 7.24 2.23
C GLU A 53 -3.03 8.34 1.67
N VAL A 54 -2.17 7.99 0.73
CA VAL A 54 -1.25 8.95 0.09
C VAL A 54 -1.89 9.53 -1.18
N THR A 55 -2.50 8.68 -1.99
CA THR A 55 -3.21 9.10 -3.20
C THR A 55 -4.14 8.00 -3.72
N HIS A 56 -5.04 8.35 -4.64
CA HIS A 56 -6.00 7.46 -5.31
C HIS A 56 -5.80 7.51 -6.82
N LEU A 57 -4.62 7.12 -7.31
CA LEU A 57 -4.30 7.26 -8.73
C LEU A 57 -3.97 5.92 -9.38
N ASN A 58 -4.15 5.88 -10.70
CA ASN A 58 -3.44 4.92 -11.52
C ASN A 58 -1.93 5.21 -11.43
N SER A 59 -1.12 4.19 -11.24
CA SER A 59 0.33 4.38 -11.03
C SER A 59 1.04 5.04 -12.21
N GLY A 60 0.49 4.93 -13.43
CA GLY A 60 0.99 5.68 -14.59
C GLY A 60 0.78 7.20 -14.51
N ALA A 61 -0.05 7.67 -13.57
CA ALA A 61 -0.27 9.10 -13.30
C ALA A 61 0.43 9.59 -12.03
N LEU A 62 1.23 8.76 -11.37
CA LEU A 62 2.01 9.18 -10.20
C LEU A 62 3.08 10.20 -10.61
N THR A 63 3.22 11.21 -9.78
CA THR A 63 4.24 12.25 -9.95
C THR A 63 5.35 12.09 -8.92
N PRO A 64 6.51 12.72 -9.12
CA PRO A 64 7.59 12.69 -8.12
C PRO A 64 7.17 13.16 -6.73
N GLU A 65 6.19 14.05 -6.62
CA GLU A 65 5.65 14.53 -5.33
C GLU A 65 5.09 13.37 -4.51
N VAL A 66 4.40 12.41 -5.13
CA VAL A 66 3.88 11.21 -4.44
C VAL A 66 5.03 10.36 -3.89
N TRP A 67 6.13 10.23 -4.60
CA TRP A 67 7.32 9.53 -4.10
C TRP A 67 7.93 10.22 -2.89
N PHE A 68 7.99 11.55 -2.89
CA PHE A 68 8.45 12.31 -1.72
C PHE A 68 7.48 12.22 -0.55
N ASP A 69 6.16 12.19 -0.80
CA ASP A 69 5.16 11.99 0.24
C ASP A 69 5.31 10.61 0.88
N LEU A 70 5.50 9.54 0.09
CA LEU A 70 5.81 8.20 0.57
C LEU A 70 7.08 8.18 1.43
N GLN A 71 8.17 8.78 0.91
CA GLN A 71 9.44 8.88 1.63
C GLN A 71 9.26 9.59 2.98
N ASN A 72 8.61 10.75 2.98
CA ASN A 72 8.41 11.56 4.18
C ASN A 72 7.59 10.80 5.23
N GLU A 73 6.49 10.15 4.84
CA GLU A 73 5.63 9.39 5.75
C GLU A 73 6.40 8.21 6.37
N ILE A 74 7.13 7.45 5.56
CA ILE A 74 7.95 6.33 6.03
C ILE A 74 9.02 6.82 7.00
N MET A 75 9.77 7.86 6.65
CA MET A 75 10.85 8.40 7.49
C MET A 75 10.33 8.99 8.80
N GLN A 76 9.21 9.72 8.76
CA GLN A 76 8.57 10.28 9.95
C GLN A 76 8.14 9.18 10.93
N ARG A 77 7.49 8.13 10.43
CA ARG A 77 7.05 7.00 11.26
C ARG A 77 8.19 6.17 11.77
N SER A 78 9.21 5.92 10.93
CA SER A 78 10.42 5.19 11.33
C SER A 78 11.17 5.88 12.47
N SER A 79 11.10 7.21 12.54
CA SER A 79 11.77 8.03 13.57
C SER A 79 10.90 8.33 14.78
N SER A 80 9.67 7.81 14.84
CA SER A 80 8.75 8.03 15.95
C SER A 80 9.17 7.25 17.20
N ASN A 81 8.60 7.61 18.36
CA ASN A 81 8.83 6.87 19.60
C ASN A 81 8.26 5.44 19.59
N ASN A 82 7.37 5.14 18.68
CA ASN A 82 6.75 3.82 18.53
C ASN A 82 6.64 3.46 17.04
N PRO A 83 7.77 3.19 16.36
CA PRO A 83 7.77 2.90 14.93
C PRO A 83 7.04 1.60 14.64
N PRO A 84 6.47 1.42 13.43
CA PRO A 84 5.93 0.13 13.00
C PRO A 84 7.07 -0.88 12.81
N ASP A 85 6.72 -2.17 12.80
CA ASP A 85 7.65 -3.25 12.54
C ASP A 85 7.88 -3.47 11.02
N GLY A 86 6.99 -2.94 10.18
CA GLY A 86 7.08 -2.96 8.73
C GLY A 86 6.13 -1.98 8.05
N PHE A 87 6.42 -1.67 6.79
CA PHE A 87 5.57 -0.88 5.91
C PHE A 87 5.12 -1.71 4.72
N VAL A 88 3.86 -1.56 4.31
CA VAL A 88 3.32 -2.11 3.07
C VAL A 88 2.75 -0.97 2.23
N ILE A 89 3.12 -0.90 0.96
CA ILE A 89 2.60 0.07 0.01
C ILE A 89 1.72 -0.67 -0.99
N THR A 90 0.42 -0.38 -1.00
CA THR A 90 -0.47 -0.85 -2.07
C THR A 90 -0.33 0.08 -3.26
N HIS A 91 0.01 -0.48 -4.41
CA HIS A 91 0.47 0.27 -5.58
C HIS A 91 -0.12 -0.28 -6.88
N GLY A 92 -0.07 0.50 -7.94
CA GLY A 92 -0.36 0.03 -9.29
C GLY A 92 0.87 -0.62 -9.92
N SER A 93 0.67 -1.66 -10.71
CA SER A 93 1.78 -2.45 -11.29
C SER A 93 2.57 -1.71 -12.39
N ASN A 94 2.02 -0.61 -12.97
CA ASN A 94 2.68 0.06 -14.09
C ASN A 94 4.02 0.72 -13.72
N THR A 95 4.15 1.23 -12.48
CA THR A 95 5.33 1.97 -12.02
C THR A 95 5.78 1.54 -10.63
N SER A 96 5.42 0.32 -10.21
CA SER A 96 5.82 -0.20 -8.89
C SER A 96 7.34 -0.35 -8.76
N GLU A 97 8.01 -0.74 -9.84
CA GLU A 97 9.47 -0.85 -9.85
C GLU A 97 10.18 0.50 -9.71
N GLU A 98 9.67 1.56 -10.33
CA GLU A 98 10.23 2.90 -10.18
C GLU A 98 10.06 3.43 -8.76
N THR A 99 8.87 3.24 -8.18
CA THR A 99 8.62 3.61 -6.78
C THR A 99 9.51 2.83 -5.83
N ALA A 100 9.61 1.51 -6.01
CA ALA A 100 10.46 0.66 -5.17
C ALA A 100 11.94 1.05 -5.31
N TYR A 101 12.42 1.32 -6.52
CA TYR A 101 13.80 1.74 -6.76
C TYR A 101 14.10 3.11 -6.17
N PHE A 102 13.20 4.09 -6.34
CA PHE A 102 13.33 5.40 -5.70
C PHE A 102 13.46 5.27 -4.18
N LEU A 103 12.52 4.56 -3.55
CA LEU A 103 12.53 4.37 -2.09
C LEU A 103 13.81 3.66 -1.62
N ASN A 104 14.28 2.66 -2.35
CA ASN A 104 15.54 1.96 -2.03
C ASN A 104 16.77 2.91 -2.04
N LEU A 105 16.74 3.94 -2.86
CA LEU A 105 17.85 4.90 -2.93
C LEU A 105 17.80 5.96 -1.81
N VAL A 106 16.60 6.32 -1.34
CA VAL A 106 16.44 7.52 -0.48
C VAL A 106 16.10 7.20 0.97
N LEU A 107 15.54 6.02 1.26
CA LEU A 107 15.16 5.64 2.62
C LEU A 107 16.41 5.37 3.46
N LYS A 108 16.38 5.89 4.71
CA LYS A 108 17.42 5.71 5.72
C LYS A 108 16.81 5.01 6.95
N THR A 109 16.21 3.86 6.72
CA THR A 109 15.60 3.04 7.78
C THR A 109 15.92 1.56 7.51
N GLU A 110 16.06 0.79 8.58
CA GLU A 110 16.20 -0.67 8.53
C GLU A 110 14.84 -1.38 8.61
N ILE A 111 13.75 -0.63 8.80
CA ILE A 111 12.40 -1.20 8.83
C ILE A 111 12.05 -1.64 7.40
N PRO A 112 11.61 -2.89 7.20
CA PRO A 112 11.27 -3.38 5.88
C PRO A 112 10.10 -2.60 5.25
N VAL A 113 10.21 -2.33 3.96
CA VAL A 113 9.18 -1.70 3.13
C VAL A 113 8.86 -2.61 1.97
N VAL A 114 7.62 -3.09 1.88
CA VAL A 114 7.15 -3.98 0.81
C VAL A 114 6.21 -3.21 -0.09
N VAL A 115 6.42 -3.28 -1.40
CA VAL A 115 5.50 -2.74 -2.42
C VAL A 115 4.72 -3.90 -3.01
N THR A 116 3.40 -3.83 -2.95
CA THR A 116 2.51 -4.85 -3.50
C THR A 116 1.48 -4.25 -4.46
N ALA A 117 1.06 -5.03 -5.45
CA ALA A 117 0.13 -4.62 -6.49
C ALA A 117 -0.77 -5.79 -6.90
N ALA A 118 -1.73 -5.56 -7.77
CA ALA A 118 -2.54 -6.61 -8.38
C ALA A 118 -2.78 -6.34 -9.87
N GLN A 119 -2.99 -7.39 -10.65
CA GLN A 119 -3.35 -7.29 -12.06
C GLN A 119 -4.87 -7.28 -12.27
N ARG A 120 -5.63 -7.96 -11.37
CA ARG A 120 -7.09 -7.94 -11.41
C ARG A 120 -7.64 -7.02 -10.35
N ASN A 121 -8.60 -6.17 -10.75
CA ASN A 121 -9.23 -5.27 -9.80
C ASN A 121 -10.02 -6.03 -8.73
N ILE A 122 -10.22 -5.39 -7.59
CA ILE A 122 -10.79 -6.00 -6.39
C ILE A 122 -12.24 -6.50 -6.58
N GLY A 123 -12.98 -5.94 -7.53
CA GLY A 123 -14.35 -6.35 -7.85
C GLY A 123 -14.43 -7.57 -8.78
N LYS A 124 -13.32 -8.13 -9.24
CA LYS A 124 -13.31 -9.27 -10.16
C LYS A 124 -13.12 -10.60 -9.45
N LEU A 125 -13.88 -11.59 -9.92
CA LEU A 125 -13.67 -12.98 -9.49
C LEU A 125 -12.22 -13.41 -9.81
N GLY A 126 -11.54 -13.98 -8.82
CA GLY A 126 -10.15 -14.42 -8.95
C GLY A 126 -9.14 -13.27 -8.86
N THR A 127 -9.52 -12.12 -8.27
CA THR A 127 -8.53 -11.11 -7.89
C THR A 127 -7.47 -11.72 -6.97
N GLU A 128 -6.22 -11.42 -7.24
CA GLU A 128 -5.10 -11.80 -6.39
C GLU A 128 -4.76 -10.71 -5.35
N GLY A 129 -5.47 -9.58 -5.38
CA GLY A 129 -5.15 -8.42 -4.55
C GLY A 129 -5.09 -8.71 -3.05
N PHE A 130 -6.09 -9.42 -2.52
CA PHE A 130 -6.10 -9.78 -1.09
C PHE A 130 -5.01 -10.76 -0.72
N LYS A 131 -4.72 -11.75 -1.61
CA LYS A 131 -3.61 -12.67 -1.37
C LYS A 131 -2.27 -11.94 -1.39
N ASN A 132 -2.06 -11.04 -2.34
CA ASN A 132 -0.83 -10.26 -2.42
C ASN A 132 -0.66 -9.33 -1.21
N LEU A 133 -1.76 -8.77 -0.70
CA LEU A 133 -1.74 -7.97 0.52
C LEU A 133 -1.42 -8.82 1.77
N TYR A 134 -1.94 -10.04 1.82
CA TYR A 134 -1.63 -11.00 2.88
C TYR A 134 -0.15 -11.42 2.89
N ASP A 135 0.42 -11.65 1.69
CA ASP A 135 1.81 -12.10 1.53
C ASP A 135 2.82 -10.96 1.80
N ALA A 136 2.39 -9.69 1.71
CA ALA A 136 3.23 -8.51 1.92
C ALA A 136 3.49 -8.21 3.39
#